data_a347370d0c64d39c1055891749551ae3
#
_entry.id   a347370d0c64d39c1055891749551ae3
#
_cell.length_a   1.000
_cell.length_b   1.000
_cell.length_c   1.000
_cell.angle_alpha   90.00
_cell.angle_beta   90.00
_cell.angle_gamma   90.00
#
_symmetry.space_group_name_H-M   'P 1'
#
loop_
_entity.id
_entity.type
_entity.pdbx_description
1 polymer ?
#
loop_
_entity_poly.entity_id
_entity_poly.type
_entity_poly.pdbx_seq_one_letter_code
_entity_poly.pdbx_strand_id
1 'polypeptide(L)'
;MCIRDSIQIEALRLTDADGLLISPVIGPRKRGDFQSSAVLASYQACLENGIYPKNHAVLSGFASYPRYAGPREAVFTAICRQNMGCSHFIVGRDHTGIRDYYKPDDSQRLFENIGDIGIVPVFFGAIGYDAARDSYGEDLNGHLTPISGTEVRDAVREGRPIPNWMVRQCVQDALRSERKAGRNVFVE
;
A
#
# COMPACT_ATOMS: atom_id res chain seq x y z
N MET A 1 0.69 7.16 -2.81
CA MET A 1 -0.33 6.54 -3.69
C MET A 1 -1.65 6.55 -2.94
N CYS A 2 -2.56 7.39 -3.38
CA CYS A 2 -3.76 7.80 -2.62
C CYS A 2 -4.64 6.69 -2.04
N ILE A 3 -4.81 5.58 -2.73
CA ILE A 3 -5.58 4.44 -2.19
C ILE A 3 -4.93 3.82 -0.95
N ARG A 4 -3.62 3.64 -0.95
CA ARG A 4 -2.94 2.96 0.18
C ARG A 4 -2.97 3.79 1.46
N ASP A 5 -2.72 5.10 1.34
CA ASP A 5 -2.77 5.98 2.50
C ASP A 5 -4.21 6.12 3.03
N SER A 6 -5.22 6.18 2.16
CA SER A 6 -6.62 6.21 2.57
C SER A 6 -7.04 4.92 3.29
N ILE A 7 -6.66 3.74 2.78
CA ILE A 7 -6.88 2.44 3.46
C ILE A 7 -6.20 2.42 4.83
N GLN A 8 -4.97 2.91 4.93
CA GLN A 8 -4.21 2.92 6.17
C GLN A 8 -4.82 3.83 7.23
N ILE A 9 -5.28 5.02 6.82
CA ILE A 9 -5.98 5.96 7.71
C ILE A 9 -7.33 5.37 8.15
N GLU A 10 -8.08 4.77 7.24
CA GLU A 10 -9.35 4.13 7.57
C GLU A 10 -9.16 2.93 8.51
N ALA A 11 -8.13 2.11 8.28
CA ALA A 11 -7.80 1.01 9.19
C ALA A 11 -7.48 1.52 10.60
N LEU A 12 -6.71 2.61 10.74
CA LEU A 12 -6.42 3.23 12.02
C LEU A 12 -7.71 3.65 12.73
N ARG A 13 -8.65 4.24 11.99
CA ARG A 13 -9.96 4.66 12.52
C ARG A 13 -10.84 3.48 12.95
N LEU A 14 -10.88 2.42 12.14
CA LEU A 14 -11.72 1.24 12.38
C LEU A 14 -11.24 0.39 13.56
N THR A 15 -9.95 0.37 13.81
CA THR A 15 -9.34 -0.49 14.85
C THR A 15 -9.12 0.23 16.16
N ASP A 16 -9.35 1.55 16.22
CA ASP A 16 -9.03 2.40 17.38
C ASP A 16 -7.58 2.19 17.88
N ALA A 17 -6.67 1.93 16.94
CA ALA A 17 -5.27 1.68 17.26
C ALA A 17 -4.54 2.99 17.56
N ASP A 18 -3.56 2.96 18.45
CA ASP A 18 -2.78 4.14 18.88
C ASP A 18 -1.93 4.72 17.76
N GLY A 19 -1.57 3.91 16.76
CA GLY A 19 -0.71 4.36 15.68
C GLY A 19 -0.62 3.39 14.51
N LEU A 20 0.06 3.85 13.48
CA LEU A 20 0.24 3.14 12.21
C LEU A 20 1.72 2.90 11.92
N LEU A 21 2.11 1.65 11.76
CA LEU A 21 3.40 1.28 11.21
C LEU A 21 3.31 1.19 9.67
N ILE A 22 3.83 2.20 8.97
CA ILE A 22 4.01 2.18 7.52
C ILE A 22 5.31 1.42 7.23
N SER A 23 5.20 0.19 6.75
CA SER A 23 6.36 -0.68 6.62
C SER A 23 6.44 -1.31 5.21
N PRO A 24 6.87 -0.53 4.20
CA PRO A 24 7.03 -1.03 2.85
C PRO A 24 8.19 -2.03 2.77
N VAL A 25 8.02 -3.04 1.93
CA VAL A 25 9.09 -3.98 1.60
C VAL A 25 10.19 -3.24 0.85
N ILE A 26 11.44 -3.33 1.33
CA ILE A 26 12.61 -2.62 0.78
C ILE A 26 13.69 -3.55 0.19
N GLY A 27 13.46 -4.85 0.17
CA GLY A 27 14.38 -5.81 -0.45
C GLY A 27 14.26 -5.86 -1.99
N PRO A 28 14.90 -6.82 -2.63
CA PRO A 28 14.91 -6.97 -4.09
C PRO A 28 13.49 -6.96 -4.68
N ARG A 29 13.33 -6.25 -5.78
CA ARG A 29 12.06 -6.07 -6.48
C ARG A 29 12.22 -6.50 -7.94
N LYS A 30 11.12 -6.81 -8.61
CA LYS A 30 11.15 -7.16 -10.02
C LYS A 30 11.40 -5.92 -10.89
N ARG A 31 11.96 -6.18 -12.07
CA ARG A 31 12.15 -5.16 -13.11
C ARG A 31 10.84 -4.40 -13.40
N GLY A 32 10.93 -3.09 -13.49
CA GLY A 32 9.81 -2.20 -13.77
C GLY A 32 9.00 -1.77 -12.54
N ASP A 33 9.26 -2.33 -11.35
CA ASP A 33 8.69 -1.82 -10.11
C ASP A 33 9.42 -0.55 -9.63
N PHE A 34 8.77 0.23 -8.75
CA PHE A 34 9.44 1.35 -8.11
C PHE A 34 10.60 0.87 -7.24
N GLN A 35 11.74 1.58 -7.28
CA GLN A 35 12.85 1.38 -6.36
C GLN A 35 12.41 1.59 -4.91
N SER A 36 13.03 0.87 -3.99
CA SER A 36 12.73 0.97 -2.55
C SER A 36 12.94 2.39 -2.02
N SER A 37 13.98 3.10 -2.49
CA SER A 37 14.23 4.51 -2.18
C SER A 37 13.07 5.42 -2.61
N ALA A 38 12.55 5.24 -3.82
CA ALA A 38 11.43 6.02 -4.34
C ALA A 38 10.14 5.76 -3.55
N VAL A 39 9.91 4.51 -3.11
CA VAL A 39 8.78 4.16 -2.25
C VAL A 39 8.90 4.82 -0.88
N LEU A 40 10.08 4.76 -0.25
CA LEU A 40 10.34 5.40 1.04
C LEU A 40 10.19 6.91 0.94
N ALA A 41 10.77 7.55 -0.08
CA ALA A 41 10.63 8.99 -0.33
C ALA A 41 9.17 9.41 -0.50
N SER A 42 8.35 8.58 -1.16
CA SER A 42 6.91 8.81 -1.34
C SER A 42 6.16 8.80 0.00
N TYR A 43 6.42 7.84 0.88
CA TYR A 43 5.80 7.79 2.21
C TYR A 43 6.31 8.90 3.12
N GLN A 44 7.60 9.22 3.05
CA GLN A 44 8.18 10.34 3.79
C GLN A 44 7.51 11.65 3.41
N ALA A 45 7.32 11.90 2.11
CA ALA A 45 6.58 13.08 1.63
C ALA A 45 5.14 13.13 2.14
N CYS A 46 4.45 11.98 2.22
CA CYS A 46 3.11 11.91 2.81
C CYS A 46 3.10 12.30 4.30
N LEU A 47 4.08 11.83 5.07
CA LEU A 47 4.23 12.19 6.50
C LEU A 47 4.50 13.69 6.67
N GLU A 48 5.45 14.23 5.92
CA GLU A 48 5.85 15.65 5.98
C GLU A 48 4.73 16.62 5.57
N ASN A 49 3.86 16.17 4.66
CA ASN A 49 2.72 16.95 4.19
C ASN A 49 1.41 16.70 4.98
N GLY A 50 1.49 16.01 6.13
CA GLY A 50 0.36 15.83 7.03
C GLY A 50 -0.77 14.96 6.48
N ILE A 51 -0.46 14.05 5.54
CA ILE A 51 -1.45 13.09 5.02
C ILE A 51 -1.88 12.11 6.12
N TYR A 52 -0.95 11.72 6.96
CA TYR A 52 -1.22 10.89 8.15
C TYR A 52 -1.43 11.76 9.40
N PRO A 53 -2.22 11.28 10.37
CA PRO A 53 -2.38 11.98 11.64
C PRO A 53 -1.02 12.20 12.31
N LYS A 54 -0.80 13.43 12.77
CA LYS A 54 0.48 13.84 13.37
C LYS A 54 0.78 12.98 14.62
N ASN A 55 1.99 12.47 14.73
CA ASN A 55 2.47 11.63 15.82
C ASN A 55 1.80 10.24 15.92
N HIS A 56 0.97 9.84 14.95
CA HIS A 56 0.31 8.53 14.92
C HIS A 56 0.80 7.64 13.76
N ALA A 57 1.86 8.00 13.06
CA ALA A 57 2.42 7.18 12.00
C ALA A 57 3.95 7.14 12.06
N VAL A 58 4.51 5.94 11.91
CA VAL A 58 5.96 5.69 11.86
C VAL A 58 6.28 4.98 10.54
N LEU A 59 7.29 5.47 9.83
CA LEU A 59 7.80 4.84 8.62
C LEU A 59 9.04 3.99 8.94
N SER A 60 8.97 2.70 8.63
CA SER A 60 10.09 1.76 8.79
C SER A 60 10.14 0.77 7.64
N GLY A 61 11.25 0.69 6.93
CA GLY A 61 11.41 -0.27 5.84
C GLY A 61 11.43 -1.71 6.33
N PHE A 62 10.74 -2.59 5.63
CA PHE A 62 10.76 -4.03 5.90
C PHE A 62 11.78 -4.73 4.98
N ALA A 63 12.90 -5.14 5.55
CA ALA A 63 13.97 -5.84 4.82
C ALA A 63 13.55 -7.27 4.45
N SER A 64 12.70 -7.38 3.43
CA SER A 64 12.19 -8.63 2.86
C SER A 64 12.02 -8.47 1.35
N TYR A 65 11.60 -9.52 0.68
CA TYR A 65 11.30 -9.49 -0.76
C TYR A 65 9.96 -10.18 -1.04
N PRO A 66 9.23 -9.72 -2.07
CA PRO A 66 7.98 -10.35 -2.48
C PRO A 66 8.24 -11.77 -3.00
N ARG A 67 7.51 -12.74 -2.47
CA ARG A 67 7.55 -14.15 -2.90
C ARG A 67 6.40 -14.49 -3.84
N TYR A 68 5.43 -13.57 -3.95
CA TYR A 68 4.20 -13.75 -4.72
C TYR A 68 3.43 -15.02 -4.33
N ALA A 69 3.49 -15.35 -3.03
CA ALA A 69 2.86 -16.54 -2.45
C ALA A 69 1.42 -16.29 -1.94
N GLY A 70 0.84 -15.14 -2.30
CA GLY A 70 -0.56 -14.79 -2.01
C GLY A 70 -0.92 -14.92 -0.54
N PRO A 71 -1.93 -15.76 -0.19
CA PRO A 71 -2.40 -15.91 1.18
C PRO A 71 -1.32 -16.28 2.20
N ARG A 72 -0.39 -17.15 1.82
CA ARG A 72 0.72 -17.57 2.70
C ARG A 72 1.69 -16.42 2.97
N GLU A 73 1.93 -15.57 1.98
CA GLU A 73 2.76 -14.39 2.18
C GLU A 73 2.05 -13.33 3.03
N ALA A 74 0.74 -13.21 2.93
CA ALA A 74 -0.06 -12.36 3.80
C ALA A 74 0.09 -12.78 5.27
N VAL A 75 -0.06 -14.07 5.59
CA VAL A 75 0.15 -14.62 6.93
C VAL A 75 1.59 -14.42 7.41
N PHE A 76 2.59 -14.75 6.59
CA PHE A 76 3.99 -14.51 6.91
C PHE A 76 4.25 -13.04 7.26
N THR A 77 3.73 -12.13 6.46
CA THR A 77 3.89 -10.69 6.68
C THR A 77 3.18 -10.24 7.95
N ALA A 78 1.98 -10.76 8.23
CA ALA A 78 1.24 -10.48 9.45
C ALA A 78 2.04 -10.89 10.70
N ILE A 79 2.59 -12.10 10.73
CA ILE A 79 3.45 -12.58 11.83
C ILE A 79 4.69 -11.69 12.00
N CYS A 80 5.31 -11.27 10.89
CA CYS A 80 6.43 -10.33 10.96
C CYS A 80 6.02 -8.99 11.59
N ARG A 81 4.82 -8.48 11.30
CA ARG A 81 4.30 -7.24 11.90
C ARG A 81 3.92 -7.42 13.37
N GLN A 82 3.36 -8.57 13.73
CA GLN A 82 3.13 -8.94 15.12
C GLN A 82 4.43 -8.90 15.92
N ASN A 83 5.51 -9.49 15.40
CA ASN A 83 6.83 -9.47 16.05
C ASN A 83 7.45 -8.05 16.14
N MET A 84 6.93 -7.09 15.35
CA MET A 84 7.28 -5.67 15.45
C MET A 84 6.38 -4.91 16.45
N GLY A 85 5.46 -5.58 17.14
CA GLY A 85 4.54 -4.99 18.12
C GLY A 85 3.19 -4.53 17.54
N CYS A 86 2.87 -4.88 16.30
CA CYS A 86 1.55 -4.54 15.73
C CYS A 86 0.48 -5.51 16.27
N SER A 87 -0.67 -4.96 16.65
CA SER A 87 -1.88 -5.70 17.05
C SER A 87 -2.79 -6.03 15.86
N HIS A 88 -2.72 -5.23 14.80
CA HIS A 88 -3.55 -5.36 13.61
C HIS A 88 -2.72 -5.37 12.33
N PHE A 89 -3.21 -6.04 11.29
CA PHE A 89 -2.55 -6.11 9.99
C PHE A 89 -3.55 -5.90 8.84
N ILE A 90 -3.27 -4.93 7.97
CA ILE A 90 -4.12 -4.60 6.82
C ILE A 90 -3.90 -5.63 5.71
N VAL A 91 -4.97 -6.28 5.30
CA VAL A 91 -4.98 -7.24 4.19
C VAL A 91 -5.85 -6.68 3.06
N GLY A 92 -5.24 -6.30 1.95
CA GLY A 92 -5.97 -5.89 0.76
C GLY A 92 -6.55 -7.09 0.01
N ARG A 93 -7.51 -6.83 -0.87
CA ARG A 93 -8.24 -7.84 -1.67
C ARG A 93 -7.33 -8.86 -2.37
N ASP A 94 -6.21 -8.42 -2.91
CA ASP A 94 -5.26 -9.24 -3.70
C ASP A 94 -3.85 -9.09 -3.11
N HIS A 95 -3.73 -9.48 -1.83
CA HIS A 95 -2.51 -9.29 -1.06
C HIS A 95 -1.39 -10.18 -1.60
N THR A 96 -0.35 -9.56 -2.20
CA THR A 96 0.83 -10.25 -2.77
C THR A 96 0.51 -11.38 -3.77
N GLY A 97 -0.64 -11.29 -4.43
CA GLY A 97 -1.02 -12.22 -5.48
C GLY A 97 -0.20 -12.04 -6.75
N ILE A 98 -0.26 -13.02 -7.64
CA ILE A 98 0.33 -12.97 -8.97
C ILE A 98 -0.75 -13.27 -10.01
N ARG A 99 -1.10 -12.27 -10.83
CA ARG A 99 -2.18 -12.38 -11.82
C ARG A 99 -3.45 -12.95 -11.18
N ASP A 100 -4.11 -13.88 -11.86
CA ASP A 100 -5.36 -14.52 -11.42
C ASP A 100 -5.12 -15.88 -10.72
N TYR A 101 -3.89 -16.13 -10.21
CA TYR A 101 -3.54 -17.41 -9.59
C TYR A 101 -4.28 -17.62 -8.26
N TYR A 102 -4.46 -16.56 -7.48
CA TYR A 102 -5.23 -16.58 -6.22
C TYR A 102 -6.54 -15.84 -6.41
N LYS A 103 -7.59 -16.32 -5.75
CA LYS A 103 -8.87 -15.60 -5.71
C LYS A 103 -8.79 -14.41 -4.75
N PRO A 104 -9.59 -13.35 -4.96
CA PRO A 104 -9.55 -12.16 -4.13
C PRO A 104 -9.76 -12.40 -2.62
N ASP A 105 -10.51 -13.44 -2.25
CA ASP A 105 -10.86 -13.80 -0.88
C ASP A 105 -9.98 -14.91 -0.28
N ASP A 106 -9.03 -15.48 -1.03
CA ASP A 106 -8.20 -16.59 -0.55
C ASP A 106 -7.37 -16.22 0.69
N SER A 107 -6.92 -14.96 0.79
CA SER A 107 -6.21 -14.47 1.98
C SER A 107 -7.13 -14.46 3.21
N GLN A 108 -8.34 -13.94 3.07
CA GLN A 108 -9.32 -13.93 4.16
C GLN A 108 -9.63 -15.34 4.63
N ARG A 109 -9.95 -16.25 3.70
CA ARG A 109 -10.22 -17.66 4.01
C ARG A 109 -9.08 -18.35 4.74
N LEU A 110 -7.83 -18.04 4.36
CA LEU A 110 -6.68 -18.61 5.05
C LEU A 110 -6.60 -18.12 6.50
N PHE A 111 -6.77 -16.81 6.75
CA PHE A 111 -6.78 -16.28 8.12
C PHE A 111 -7.93 -16.87 8.97
N GLU A 112 -9.12 -17.05 8.40
CA GLU A 112 -10.24 -17.69 9.08
C GLU A 112 -9.95 -19.15 9.46
N ASN A 113 -9.22 -19.89 8.63
CA ASN A 113 -8.94 -21.30 8.83
C ASN A 113 -7.75 -21.59 9.76
N ILE A 114 -6.75 -20.70 9.84
CA ILE A 114 -5.57 -20.95 10.68
C ILE A 114 -5.80 -20.60 12.16
N GLY A 115 -6.90 -19.92 12.47
CA GLY A 115 -7.20 -19.48 13.84
C GLY A 115 -6.38 -18.27 14.29
N ASP A 116 -6.30 -18.07 15.60
CA ASP A 116 -5.59 -16.94 16.18
C ASP A 116 -4.06 -17.11 16.06
N ILE A 117 -3.44 -16.15 15.38
CA ILE A 117 -1.98 -16.05 15.22
C ILE A 117 -1.39 -14.87 16.00
N GLY A 118 -2.15 -14.29 16.93
CA GLY A 118 -1.73 -13.18 17.78
C GLY A 118 -1.72 -11.81 17.11
N ILE A 119 -2.29 -11.68 15.92
CA ILE A 119 -2.50 -10.41 15.21
C ILE A 119 -3.85 -10.44 14.49
N VAL A 120 -4.61 -9.36 14.59
CA VAL A 120 -5.95 -9.24 13.99
C VAL A 120 -5.85 -8.78 12.54
N PRO A 121 -6.29 -9.57 11.55
CA PRO A 121 -6.34 -9.11 10.17
C PRO A 121 -7.49 -8.11 9.97
N VAL A 122 -7.22 -7.02 9.25
CA VAL A 122 -8.21 -6.00 8.84
C VAL A 122 -8.33 -6.08 7.33
N PHE A 123 -9.45 -6.63 6.85
CA PHE A 123 -9.66 -6.86 5.43
C PHE A 123 -10.28 -5.64 4.77
N PHE A 124 -9.78 -5.32 3.57
CA PHE A 124 -10.36 -4.34 2.68
C PHE A 124 -10.65 -4.98 1.32
N GLY A 125 -11.86 -4.74 0.82
CA GLY A 125 -12.28 -5.14 -0.52
C GLY A 125 -11.63 -4.32 -1.64
N ALA A 126 -12.30 -4.27 -2.78
CA ALA A 126 -11.90 -3.39 -3.87
C ALA A 126 -12.15 -1.93 -3.47
N ILE A 127 -11.10 -1.14 -3.47
CA ILE A 127 -11.20 0.30 -3.19
C ILE A 127 -11.11 1.06 -4.50
N GLY A 128 -11.99 2.04 -4.68
CA GLY A 128 -11.98 2.95 -5.82
C GLY A 128 -12.14 4.42 -5.39
N TYR A 129 -12.01 5.30 -6.37
CA TYR A 129 -12.21 6.74 -6.20
C TYR A 129 -13.62 7.14 -6.62
N ASP A 130 -14.32 7.84 -5.74
CA ASP A 130 -15.62 8.46 -5.99
C ASP A 130 -15.41 9.92 -6.42
N ALA A 131 -15.54 10.18 -7.71
CA ALA A 131 -15.37 11.53 -8.25
C ALA A 131 -16.46 12.52 -7.80
N ALA A 132 -17.64 12.04 -7.42
CA ALA A 132 -18.73 12.91 -6.95
C ALA A 132 -18.51 13.41 -5.52
N ARG A 133 -17.82 12.60 -4.70
CA ARG A 133 -17.54 12.91 -3.29
C ARG A 133 -16.08 13.31 -3.04
N ASP A 134 -15.23 13.25 -4.07
CA ASP A 134 -13.77 13.44 -3.96
C ASP A 134 -13.17 12.58 -2.81
N SER A 135 -13.54 11.32 -2.76
CA SER A 135 -13.17 10.41 -1.67
C SER A 135 -12.89 9.00 -2.17
N TYR A 136 -12.32 8.17 -1.29
CA TYR A 136 -12.06 6.76 -1.55
C TYR A 136 -12.98 5.90 -0.69
N GLY A 137 -13.46 4.80 -1.25
CA GLY A 137 -14.33 3.89 -0.53
C GLY A 137 -14.29 2.47 -1.12
N GLU A 138 -14.93 1.53 -0.45
CA GLU A 138 -15.11 0.19 -0.99
C GLU A 138 -16.09 0.22 -2.17
N ASP A 139 -15.68 -0.38 -3.26
CA ASP A 139 -16.46 -0.48 -4.48
C ASP A 139 -17.34 -1.74 -4.46
N LEU A 140 -18.42 -1.68 -3.72
CA LEU A 140 -19.36 -2.79 -3.57
C LEU A 140 -20.18 -3.06 -4.85
N ASN A 141 -20.29 -2.07 -5.74
CA ASN A 141 -21.20 -2.12 -6.89
C ASN A 141 -20.51 -1.91 -8.26
N GLY A 142 -19.19 -1.77 -8.29
CA GLY A 142 -18.45 -1.52 -9.52
C GLY A 142 -18.63 -0.12 -10.10
N HIS A 143 -18.96 0.88 -9.28
CA HIS A 143 -19.22 2.26 -9.71
C HIS A 143 -18.05 3.22 -9.46
N LEU A 144 -17.08 2.82 -8.64
CA LEU A 144 -15.93 3.66 -8.32
C LEU A 144 -14.83 3.49 -9.36
N THR A 145 -14.07 4.55 -9.57
CA THR A 145 -12.93 4.52 -10.50
C THR A 145 -11.76 3.75 -9.87
N PRO A 146 -11.35 2.61 -10.43
CA PRO A 146 -10.22 1.85 -9.90
C PRO A 146 -8.90 2.60 -10.13
N ILE A 147 -7.93 2.44 -9.22
CA ILE A 147 -6.57 2.96 -9.41
C ILE A 147 -5.64 1.84 -9.86
N SER A 148 -5.16 1.93 -11.07
CA SER A 148 -4.21 0.98 -11.65
C SER A 148 -2.77 1.33 -11.29
N GLY A 149 -2.09 0.45 -10.55
CA GLY A 149 -0.67 0.61 -10.28
C GLY A 149 0.20 0.55 -11.55
N THR A 150 -0.26 -0.12 -12.59
CA THR A 150 0.41 -0.16 -13.90
C THR A 150 0.31 1.20 -14.59
N GLU A 151 -0.88 1.78 -14.64
CA GLU A 151 -1.10 3.10 -15.22
C GLU A 151 -0.26 4.18 -14.52
N VAL A 152 -0.20 4.16 -13.19
CA VAL A 152 0.67 5.07 -12.41
C VAL A 152 2.14 4.89 -12.79
N ARG A 153 2.64 3.65 -12.90
CA ARG A 153 4.04 3.41 -13.28
C ARG A 153 4.34 3.92 -14.69
N ASP A 154 3.44 3.70 -15.62
CA ASP A 154 3.61 4.13 -17.01
C ASP A 154 3.57 5.65 -17.12
N ALA A 155 2.63 6.32 -16.45
CA ALA A 155 2.56 7.77 -16.42
C ALA A 155 3.82 8.40 -15.80
N VAL A 156 4.34 7.84 -14.70
CA VAL A 156 5.60 8.31 -14.09
C VAL A 156 6.78 8.08 -15.04
N ARG A 157 6.85 6.93 -15.71
CA ARG A 157 7.93 6.59 -16.65
C ARG A 157 7.98 7.52 -17.85
N GLU A 158 6.81 7.80 -18.41
CA GLU A 158 6.62 8.65 -19.59
C GLU A 158 6.61 10.16 -19.26
N GLY A 159 6.54 10.50 -17.97
CA GLY A 159 6.43 11.90 -17.53
C GLY A 159 5.07 12.53 -17.82
N ARG A 160 4.04 11.72 -18.00
CA ARG A 160 2.66 12.19 -18.21
C ARG A 160 2.09 12.84 -16.94
N PRO A 161 1.19 13.83 -17.08
CA PRO A 161 0.44 14.35 -15.94
C PRO A 161 -0.36 13.23 -15.24
N ILE A 162 -0.36 13.26 -13.91
CA ILE A 162 -1.10 12.32 -13.09
C ILE A 162 -2.08 13.10 -12.22
N PRO A 163 -3.38 12.78 -12.25
CA PRO A 163 -4.35 13.44 -11.40
C PRO A 163 -4.04 13.26 -9.90
N ASN A 164 -4.30 14.28 -9.08
CA ASN A 164 -4.01 14.24 -7.65
C ASN A 164 -4.80 13.17 -6.89
N TRP A 165 -5.98 12.81 -7.38
CA TRP A 165 -6.74 11.69 -6.83
C TRP A 165 -6.08 10.33 -7.09
N MET A 166 -5.29 10.18 -8.16
CA MET A 166 -4.57 8.94 -8.44
C MET A 166 -3.23 8.87 -7.68
N VAL A 167 -2.47 9.96 -7.67
CA VAL A 167 -1.20 10.10 -6.92
C VAL A 167 -1.12 11.50 -6.33
N ARG A 168 -1.04 11.61 -5.00
CA ARG A 168 -0.97 12.90 -4.31
C ARG A 168 0.17 13.77 -4.83
N GLN A 169 -0.05 15.08 -4.85
CA GLN A 169 0.95 16.03 -5.36
C GLN A 169 2.31 15.88 -4.66
N CYS A 170 2.34 15.75 -3.33
CA CYS A 170 3.59 15.56 -2.57
C CYS A 170 4.38 14.32 -3.01
N VAL A 171 3.68 13.23 -3.36
CA VAL A 171 4.31 12.01 -3.89
C VAL A 171 4.86 12.24 -5.30
N GLN A 172 4.11 12.92 -6.17
CA GLN A 172 4.58 13.27 -7.51
C GLN A 172 5.85 14.14 -7.43
N ASP A 173 5.88 15.11 -6.52
CA ASP A 173 7.03 16.00 -6.31
C ASP A 173 8.23 15.24 -5.75
N ALA A 174 8.03 14.32 -4.81
CA ALA A 174 9.08 13.44 -4.31
C ALA A 174 9.69 12.59 -5.44
N LEU A 175 8.88 11.95 -6.28
CA LEU A 175 9.37 11.16 -7.42
C LEU A 175 10.12 12.02 -8.45
N ARG A 176 9.66 13.24 -8.73
CA ARG A 176 10.36 14.19 -9.59
C ARG A 176 11.71 14.62 -8.99
N SER A 177 11.76 14.82 -7.68
CA SER A 177 13.00 15.18 -6.97
C SER A 177 14.02 14.05 -7.02
N GLU A 178 13.60 12.80 -6.83
CA GLU A 178 14.46 11.62 -7.00
C GLU A 178 15.11 11.59 -8.41
N ARG A 179 14.31 11.79 -9.46
CA ARG A 179 14.80 11.83 -10.85
C ARG A 179 15.75 12.98 -11.10
N LYS A 180 15.44 14.18 -10.60
CA LYS A 180 16.33 15.37 -10.75
C LYS A 180 17.66 15.17 -10.03
N ALA A 181 17.69 14.40 -8.95
CA ALA A 181 18.91 14.04 -8.23
C ALA A 181 19.69 12.89 -8.90
N GLY A 182 19.30 12.45 -10.10
CA GLY A 182 19.96 11.38 -10.85
C GLY A 182 19.69 9.97 -10.29
N ARG A 183 18.73 9.82 -9.39
CA ARG A 183 18.40 8.49 -8.84
C ARG A 183 17.34 7.80 -9.71
N ASN A 184 17.57 6.51 -9.97
CA ASN A 184 16.58 5.68 -10.66
C ASN A 184 15.34 5.48 -9.79
N VAL A 185 14.18 5.83 -10.33
CA VAL A 185 12.88 5.65 -9.66
C VAL A 185 12.35 4.22 -9.85
N PHE A 186 12.79 3.55 -10.90
CA PHE A 186 12.40 2.17 -11.25
C PHE A 186 13.58 1.21 -11.18
N VAL A 187 13.26 -0.06 -10.91
CA VAL A 187 14.18 -1.19 -11.03
C VAL A 187 14.39 -1.49 -12.51
N GLU A 188 15.65 -1.50 -12.96
CA GLU A 188 16.08 -1.80 -14.33
C GLU A 188 16.23 -3.31 -14.55
#